data_3310f6ada136c32538bbc42195d2dbea
#
_entry.id   3310f6ada136c32538bbc42195d2dbea
#
_cell.length_a   1.000
_cell.length_b   1.000
_cell.length_c   1.000
_cell.angle_alpha   90.00
_cell.angle_beta   90.00
_cell.angle_gamma   90.00
#
_symmetry.space_group_name_H-M   'P 1'
#
loop_
_entity.id
_entity.type
_entity.pdbx_description
1 polymer ?
#
loop_
_entity_poly.entity_id
_entity_poly.type
_entity_poly.pdbx_seq_one_letter_code
_entity_poly.pdbx_strand_id
1 'polypeptide(L)'
;MKKILFSALAMLLLVACNQAPKGYKITGTLDTEEFDGNWVYLAETLRKLATEPIDSAQIVDGKFEMQGVAAEPLMAVAVITDENRQMTEHGVGTYFILENGNISMHVDTAFAMTAKGTDFNRVYAEYDSVIMSYDSICAEISERDITTAEKFEVIVEARKNYKETLKNLILPYVATQPAQKLVKDVKHLYSNEELAVLLPADTTAKARSIEQPYMAVGSYLSDEATPNAAGDTIRWMDIVSNHDYTLIDFWASWCGPCMRSMPGLKELYAEHSGEHFEIIGISLDNNRERWLGAIESKELVWVQLSNLMFWDEPMVKRFEIPYIPSTMLVDREGKIIIRNPNHDELAIYLAR
;
A
#
# COMPACT_ATOMS: atom_id res chain seq x y z
N MET A 1 -27.68 -48.20 -57.97
CA MET A 1 -26.38 -47.91 -57.38
C MET A 1 -26.25 -46.37 -57.26
N LYS A 2 -26.55 -45.81 -56.08
CA LYS A 2 -26.46 -44.37 -55.85
C LYS A 2 -25.10 -44.05 -55.19
N LYS A 3 -24.27 -43.24 -55.86
CA LYS A 3 -23.03 -42.71 -55.33
C LYS A 3 -23.35 -41.56 -54.38
N ILE A 4 -22.97 -41.69 -53.13
CA ILE A 4 -23.01 -40.62 -52.12
C ILE A 4 -21.70 -39.87 -52.21
N LEU A 5 -21.74 -38.58 -52.62
CA LEU A 5 -20.60 -37.68 -52.53
C LEU A 5 -20.56 -37.16 -51.07
N PHE A 6 -19.46 -37.46 -50.38
CA PHE A 6 -19.09 -36.79 -49.13
C PHE A 6 -18.37 -35.48 -49.47
N SER A 7 -19.04 -34.39 -49.21
CA SER A 7 -18.45 -33.05 -49.24
C SER A 7 -17.78 -32.79 -47.90
N ALA A 8 -16.44 -32.83 -47.91
CA ALA A 8 -15.62 -32.44 -46.76
C ALA A 8 -15.59 -30.90 -46.67
N LEU A 9 -16.37 -30.32 -45.74
CA LEU A 9 -16.28 -28.93 -45.40
C LEU A 9 -15.07 -28.72 -44.47
N ALA A 10 -13.96 -28.27 -45.06
CA ALA A 10 -12.79 -27.87 -44.31
C ALA A 10 -13.11 -26.57 -43.52
N MET A 11 -13.38 -26.70 -42.21
CA MET A 11 -13.41 -25.57 -41.29
C MET A 11 -11.98 -25.04 -41.13
N LEU A 12 -11.66 -23.96 -41.82
CA LEU A 12 -10.48 -23.15 -41.52
C LEU A 12 -10.75 -22.48 -40.14
N LEU A 13 -10.18 -23.08 -39.10
CA LEU A 13 -9.97 -22.41 -37.83
C LEU A 13 -8.92 -21.31 -38.07
N LEU A 14 -9.38 -20.09 -38.26
CA LEU A 14 -8.55 -18.90 -38.11
C LEU A 14 -8.12 -18.82 -36.62
N VAL A 15 -6.99 -19.48 -36.34
CA VAL A 15 -6.24 -19.14 -35.10
C VAL A 15 -5.67 -17.75 -35.36
N ALA A 16 -6.38 -16.74 -34.87
CA ALA A 16 -5.81 -15.42 -34.71
C ALA A 16 -4.65 -15.57 -33.73
N CYS A 17 -3.42 -15.63 -34.27
CA CYS A 17 -2.22 -15.44 -33.49
C CYS A 17 -2.31 -14.04 -32.89
N ASN A 18 -2.80 -13.93 -31.67
CA ASN A 18 -2.60 -12.75 -30.84
C ASN A 18 -1.11 -12.70 -30.50
N GLN A 19 -0.30 -12.16 -31.40
CA GLN A 19 1.07 -11.79 -31.06
C GLN A 19 0.96 -10.71 -29.99
N ALA A 20 1.59 -10.94 -28.84
CA ALA A 20 1.71 -9.93 -27.81
C ALA A 20 2.21 -8.61 -28.44
N PRO A 21 1.67 -7.46 -28.04
CA PRO A 21 2.08 -6.17 -28.58
C PRO A 21 3.60 -6.02 -28.45
N LYS A 22 4.26 -5.54 -29.51
CA LYS A 22 5.73 -5.40 -29.54
C LYS A 22 6.24 -4.20 -28.75
N GLY A 23 5.36 -3.37 -28.20
CA GLY A 23 5.68 -2.17 -27.42
C GLY A 23 4.44 -1.59 -26.77
N TYR A 24 4.64 -0.55 -25.95
CA TYR A 24 3.54 0.23 -25.41
C TYR A 24 3.23 1.44 -26.32
N LYS A 25 1.98 1.80 -26.35
CA LYS A 25 1.49 3.09 -26.83
C LYS A 25 0.62 3.71 -25.72
N ILE A 26 1.05 4.86 -25.22
CA ILE A 26 0.29 5.64 -24.24
C ILE A 26 -0.33 6.82 -24.95
N THR A 27 -1.64 7.02 -24.79
CA THR A 27 -2.36 8.18 -25.27
C THR A 27 -3.04 8.87 -24.09
N GLY A 28 -2.80 10.16 -23.91
CA GLY A 28 -3.38 10.94 -22.83
C GLY A 28 -4.32 12.02 -23.34
N THR A 29 -5.37 12.28 -22.55
CA THR A 29 -6.32 13.39 -22.75
C THR A 29 -6.57 14.13 -21.45
N LEU A 30 -6.74 15.45 -21.53
CA LEU A 30 -7.00 16.31 -20.38
C LEU A 30 -8.30 17.10 -20.65
N ASP A 31 -9.16 17.20 -19.62
CA ASP A 31 -10.38 18.02 -19.67
C ASP A 31 -10.13 19.51 -19.39
N THR A 32 -8.86 19.91 -19.31
CA THR A 32 -8.42 21.29 -19.06
C THR A 32 -7.23 21.64 -19.94
N GLU A 33 -7.16 22.91 -20.37
CA GLU A 33 -6.02 23.48 -21.10
C GLU A 33 -4.91 24.00 -20.16
N GLU A 34 -5.11 23.94 -18.84
CA GLU A 34 -4.20 24.51 -17.84
C GLU A 34 -2.78 23.95 -17.93
N PHE A 35 -2.64 22.72 -18.40
CA PHE A 35 -1.33 22.05 -18.50
C PHE A 35 -0.75 22.07 -19.92
N ASP A 36 -1.33 22.81 -20.86
CA ASP A 36 -0.77 22.93 -22.21
C ASP A 36 0.64 23.54 -22.15
N GLY A 37 1.57 22.91 -22.85
CA GLY A 37 2.99 23.22 -22.79
C GLY A 37 3.77 22.53 -21.69
N ASN A 38 3.13 21.99 -20.65
CA ASN A 38 3.74 21.15 -19.63
C ASN A 38 4.12 19.77 -20.19
N TRP A 39 4.83 19.00 -19.40
CA TRP A 39 5.31 17.68 -19.79
C TRP A 39 4.70 16.58 -18.90
N VAL A 40 4.38 15.45 -19.49
CA VAL A 40 4.14 14.20 -18.75
C VAL A 40 5.41 13.40 -18.78
N TYR A 41 5.95 13.06 -17.61
CA TYR A 41 7.09 12.16 -17.46
C TYR A 41 6.64 10.83 -16.86
N LEU A 42 7.26 9.75 -17.34
CA LEU A 42 7.16 8.42 -16.75
C LEU A 42 8.44 8.10 -16.00
N ALA A 43 8.31 7.57 -14.79
CA ALA A 43 9.44 7.07 -14.00
C ALA A 43 9.02 5.82 -13.19
N GLU A 44 9.99 5.02 -12.79
CA GLU A 44 9.72 3.88 -11.90
C GLU A 44 9.26 4.33 -10.50
N THR A 45 9.77 5.48 -10.05
CA THR A 45 9.37 6.11 -8.78
C THR A 45 9.48 7.63 -8.91
N LEU A 46 8.77 8.38 -8.07
CA LEU A 46 8.89 9.84 -8.01
C LEU A 46 10.35 10.30 -7.77
N ARG A 47 11.13 9.52 -7.02
CA ARG A 47 12.56 9.83 -6.78
C ARG A 47 13.40 9.74 -8.05
N LYS A 48 13.08 8.82 -8.96
CA LYS A 48 13.77 8.66 -10.24
C LYS A 48 13.31 9.63 -11.32
N LEU A 49 12.22 10.35 -11.10
CA LEU A 49 11.67 11.32 -12.05
C LEU A 49 12.70 12.35 -12.51
N ALA A 50 13.50 12.87 -11.58
CA ALA A 50 14.48 13.90 -11.87
C ALA A 50 15.74 13.39 -12.60
N THR A 51 16.15 12.13 -12.36
CA THR A 51 17.45 11.58 -12.80
C THR A 51 17.32 10.57 -13.92
N GLU A 52 16.33 9.69 -13.86
CA GLU A 52 16.17 8.52 -14.73
C GLU A 52 14.71 8.36 -15.19
N PRO A 53 14.12 9.33 -15.93
CA PRO A 53 12.78 9.13 -16.48
C PRO A 53 12.81 8.01 -17.52
N ILE A 54 11.70 7.25 -17.61
CA ILE A 54 11.54 6.17 -18.60
C ILE A 54 11.20 6.76 -19.96
N ASP A 55 10.25 7.73 -19.97
CA ASP A 55 9.75 8.36 -21.18
C ASP A 55 9.15 9.73 -20.84
N SER A 56 8.86 10.55 -21.86
CA SER A 56 8.18 11.83 -21.67
C SER A 56 7.51 12.30 -22.94
N ALA A 57 6.45 13.10 -22.78
CA ALA A 57 5.79 13.80 -23.87
C ALA A 57 5.30 15.17 -23.42
N GLN A 58 5.31 16.15 -24.32
CA GLN A 58 4.71 17.44 -24.08
C GLN A 58 3.19 17.38 -24.29
N ILE A 59 2.45 18.10 -23.45
CA ILE A 59 1.00 18.27 -23.60
C ILE A 59 0.75 19.38 -24.62
N VAL A 60 -0.03 19.05 -25.66
CA VAL A 60 -0.41 19.97 -26.73
C VAL A 60 -1.90 19.81 -27.01
N ASP A 61 -2.65 20.89 -26.96
CA ASP A 61 -4.11 20.87 -27.14
C ASP A 61 -4.81 19.82 -26.26
N GLY A 62 -4.42 19.77 -24.97
CA GLY A 62 -4.97 18.82 -23.99
C GLY A 62 -4.66 17.35 -24.29
N LYS A 63 -3.59 17.03 -25.02
CA LYS A 63 -3.24 15.65 -25.41
C LYS A 63 -1.74 15.40 -25.33
N PHE A 64 -1.38 14.13 -25.13
CA PHE A 64 0.00 13.64 -25.25
C PHE A 64 0.05 12.22 -25.77
N GLU A 65 1.17 11.82 -26.34
CA GLU A 65 1.41 10.45 -26.83
C GLU A 65 2.85 10.03 -26.53
N MET A 66 3.02 8.79 -26.09
CA MET A 66 4.32 8.15 -25.86
C MET A 66 4.33 6.76 -26.50
N GLN A 67 5.49 6.29 -26.97
CA GLN A 67 5.66 4.95 -27.52
C GLN A 67 7.02 4.41 -27.15
N GLY A 68 7.06 3.15 -26.74
CA GLY A 68 8.30 2.48 -26.38
C GLY A 68 8.13 0.98 -26.21
N VAL A 69 9.11 0.35 -25.58
CA VAL A 69 9.08 -1.08 -25.29
C VAL A 69 9.37 -1.29 -23.81
N ALA A 70 8.45 -1.93 -23.10
CA ALA A 70 8.70 -2.45 -21.77
C ALA A 70 9.24 -3.87 -21.90
N ALA A 71 10.45 -4.12 -21.37
CA ALA A 71 11.05 -5.46 -21.37
C ALA A 71 10.20 -6.45 -20.57
N GLU A 72 9.62 -5.98 -19.47
CA GLU A 72 8.66 -6.69 -18.62
C GLU A 72 7.67 -5.66 -18.02
N PRO A 73 6.47 -6.08 -17.59
CA PRO A 73 5.57 -5.21 -16.88
C PRO A 73 6.22 -4.65 -15.61
N LEU A 74 6.10 -3.33 -15.39
CA LEU A 74 6.62 -2.68 -14.18
C LEU A 74 5.63 -1.65 -13.66
N MET A 75 5.61 -1.46 -12.34
CA MET A 75 4.89 -0.35 -11.74
C MET A 75 5.65 0.95 -12.00
N ALA A 76 4.98 1.92 -12.62
CA ALA A 76 5.52 3.21 -12.95
C ALA A 76 4.61 4.33 -12.42
N VAL A 77 5.13 5.53 -12.34
CA VAL A 77 4.37 6.75 -12.07
C VAL A 77 4.39 7.65 -13.31
N ALA A 78 3.23 8.19 -13.67
CA ALA A 78 3.09 9.29 -14.63
C ALA A 78 2.82 10.59 -13.86
N VAL A 79 3.55 11.66 -14.19
CA VAL A 79 3.44 12.94 -13.47
C VAL A 79 3.49 14.09 -14.46
N ILE A 80 2.60 15.10 -14.26
CA ILE A 80 2.67 16.36 -15.01
C ILE A 80 3.66 17.30 -14.29
N THR A 81 4.60 17.82 -15.06
CA THR A 81 5.66 18.71 -14.56
C THR A 81 5.88 19.88 -15.53
N ASP A 82 6.63 20.88 -15.09
CA ASP A 82 7.24 21.87 -15.99
C ASP A 82 8.41 21.27 -16.80
N GLU A 83 9.04 22.09 -17.62
CA GLU A 83 10.23 21.72 -18.42
C GLU A 83 11.45 21.33 -17.58
N ASN A 84 11.52 21.76 -16.32
CA ASN A 84 12.58 21.47 -15.38
C ASN A 84 12.29 20.25 -14.49
N ARG A 85 11.22 19.50 -14.79
CA ARG A 85 10.73 18.34 -14.03
C ARG A 85 10.28 18.70 -12.60
N GLN A 86 9.86 19.94 -12.38
CA GLN A 86 9.22 20.34 -11.13
C GLN A 86 7.74 20.03 -11.23
N MET A 87 7.17 19.40 -10.20
CA MET A 87 5.74 19.12 -10.16
C MET A 87 4.96 20.42 -10.24
N THR A 88 3.85 20.41 -11.00
CA THR A 88 2.91 21.52 -11.05
C THR A 88 2.29 21.78 -9.67
N GLU A 89 1.71 22.94 -9.47
CA GLU A 89 1.09 23.34 -8.19
C GLU A 89 0.04 22.34 -7.71
N HIS A 90 -0.68 21.71 -8.64
CA HIS A 90 -1.71 20.70 -8.33
C HIS A 90 -1.16 19.29 -8.09
N GLY A 91 0.11 19.03 -8.37
CA GLY A 91 0.74 17.73 -8.11
C GLY A 91 0.12 16.56 -8.87
N VAL A 92 -0.32 16.79 -10.13
CA VAL A 92 -1.06 15.80 -10.93
C VAL A 92 -0.20 14.62 -11.32
N GLY A 93 -0.62 13.41 -10.96
CA GLY A 93 0.05 12.19 -11.32
C GLY A 93 -0.70 10.93 -10.87
N THR A 94 -0.30 9.78 -11.39
CA THR A 94 -0.89 8.49 -11.03
C THR A 94 0.15 7.37 -11.12
N TYR A 95 0.02 6.36 -10.27
CA TYR A 95 0.70 5.08 -10.45
C TYR A 95 -0.09 4.21 -11.43
N PHE A 96 0.62 3.46 -12.25
CA PHE A 96 0.04 2.56 -13.22
C PHE A 96 1.02 1.45 -13.57
N ILE A 97 0.58 0.46 -14.35
CA ILE A 97 1.45 -0.60 -14.84
C ILE A 97 1.89 -0.27 -16.27
N LEU A 98 3.19 0.00 -16.44
CA LEU A 98 3.79 0.13 -17.76
C LEU A 98 4.06 -1.27 -18.32
N GLU A 99 3.27 -1.64 -19.31
CA GLU A 99 3.38 -2.91 -20.03
C GLU A 99 3.13 -2.69 -21.53
N ASN A 100 3.56 -3.61 -22.37
CA ASN A 100 3.33 -3.52 -23.80
C ASN A 100 1.84 -3.65 -24.13
N GLY A 101 1.33 -2.72 -24.90
CA GLY A 101 -0.10 -2.60 -25.23
C GLY A 101 -0.53 -1.14 -25.36
N ASN A 102 -1.82 -0.94 -25.55
CA ASN A 102 -2.41 0.39 -25.61
C ASN A 102 -2.87 0.82 -24.20
N ILE A 103 -2.27 1.89 -23.68
CA ILE A 103 -2.61 2.49 -22.40
C ILE A 103 -3.24 3.85 -22.69
N SER A 104 -4.42 4.10 -22.17
CA SER A 104 -5.08 5.41 -22.21
C SER A 104 -4.97 6.06 -20.85
N MET A 105 -4.56 7.33 -20.82
CA MET A 105 -4.53 8.15 -19.62
C MET A 105 -5.53 9.29 -19.76
N HIS A 106 -6.15 9.68 -18.66
CA HIS A 106 -7.10 10.78 -18.63
C HIS A 106 -6.93 11.59 -17.36
N VAL A 107 -6.92 12.92 -17.51
CA VAL A 107 -6.93 13.89 -16.41
C VAL A 107 -8.24 14.64 -16.44
N ASP A 108 -9.02 14.53 -15.37
CA ASP A 108 -10.32 15.21 -15.26
C ASP A 108 -10.18 16.65 -14.75
N THR A 109 -11.31 17.37 -14.66
CA THR A 109 -11.37 18.74 -14.15
C THR A 109 -11.05 18.88 -12.65
N ALA A 110 -11.01 17.78 -11.90
CA ALA A 110 -10.56 17.74 -10.52
C ALA A 110 -9.06 17.40 -10.39
N PHE A 111 -8.35 17.37 -11.53
CA PHE A 111 -6.93 17.04 -11.64
C PHE A 111 -6.58 15.60 -11.23
N ALA A 112 -7.56 14.69 -11.24
CA ALA A 112 -7.30 13.27 -11.02
C ALA A 112 -6.87 12.61 -12.34
N MET A 113 -5.69 11.97 -12.32
CA MET A 113 -5.16 11.22 -13.44
C MET A 113 -5.48 9.73 -13.29
N THR A 114 -6.02 9.11 -14.34
CA THR A 114 -6.29 7.67 -14.40
C THR A 114 -5.58 7.01 -15.57
N ALA A 115 -5.25 5.72 -15.46
CA ALA A 115 -4.66 4.91 -16.53
C ALA A 115 -5.47 3.63 -16.74
N LYS A 116 -5.74 3.27 -18.00
CA LYS A 116 -6.56 2.12 -18.40
C LYS A 116 -6.04 1.51 -19.71
N GLY A 117 -6.60 0.38 -20.13
CA GLY A 117 -6.47 -0.16 -21.47
C GLY A 117 -5.71 -1.47 -21.61
N THR A 118 -4.95 -1.90 -20.61
CA THR A 118 -4.29 -3.20 -20.57
C THR A 118 -4.86 -4.07 -19.45
N ASP A 119 -4.62 -5.38 -19.53
CA ASP A 119 -5.17 -6.30 -18.53
C ASP A 119 -4.63 -6.03 -17.12
N PHE A 120 -3.36 -5.69 -17.01
CA PHE A 120 -2.76 -5.45 -15.70
C PHE A 120 -3.17 -4.08 -15.11
N ASN A 121 -3.37 -3.05 -15.94
CA ASN A 121 -3.94 -1.77 -15.48
C ASN A 121 -5.40 -1.93 -15.02
N ARG A 122 -6.18 -2.86 -15.63
CA ARG A 122 -7.50 -3.22 -15.12
C ARG A 122 -7.40 -3.88 -13.74
N VAL A 123 -6.49 -4.85 -13.57
CA VAL A 123 -6.24 -5.50 -12.27
C VAL A 123 -5.83 -4.49 -11.21
N TYR A 124 -4.98 -3.53 -11.57
CA TYR A 124 -4.53 -2.48 -10.65
C TYR A 124 -5.70 -1.57 -10.22
N ALA A 125 -6.55 -1.16 -11.15
CA ALA A 125 -7.74 -0.37 -10.83
C ALA A 125 -8.75 -1.15 -9.96
N GLU A 126 -8.94 -2.45 -10.19
CA GLU A 126 -9.75 -3.31 -9.34
C GLU A 126 -9.15 -3.46 -7.94
N TYR A 127 -7.81 -3.58 -7.84
CA TYR A 127 -7.10 -3.63 -6.57
C TYR A 127 -7.35 -2.37 -5.73
N ASP A 128 -7.18 -1.18 -6.31
CA ASP A 128 -7.46 0.09 -5.62
C ASP A 128 -8.94 0.19 -5.21
N SER A 129 -9.85 -0.22 -6.09
CA SER A 129 -11.29 -0.24 -5.79
C SER A 129 -11.64 -1.16 -4.60
N VAL A 130 -10.99 -2.32 -4.50
CA VAL A 130 -11.21 -3.26 -3.39
C VAL A 130 -10.73 -2.66 -2.06
N ILE A 131 -9.60 -1.95 -2.05
CA ILE A 131 -9.09 -1.26 -0.86
C ILE A 131 -10.07 -0.16 -0.42
N MET A 132 -10.45 0.73 -1.33
CA MET A 132 -11.40 1.82 -1.03
C MET A 132 -12.76 1.31 -0.57
N SER A 133 -13.24 0.20 -1.16
CA SER A 133 -14.50 -0.42 -0.75
C SER A 133 -14.43 -0.98 0.67
N TYR A 134 -13.29 -1.56 1.07
CA TYR A 134 -13.11 -2.07 2.42
C TYR A 134 -13.16 -0.95 3.46
N ASP A 135 -12.48 0.17 3.21
CA ASP A 135 -12.52 1.33 4.09
C ASP A 135 -13.95 1.89 4.23
N SER A 136 -14.69 1.97 3.13
CA SER A 136 -16.09 2.39 3.15
C SER A 136 -16.99 1.43 3.95
N ILE A 137 -16.74 0.11 3.84
CA ILE A 137 -17.47 -0.91 4.62
C ILE A 137 -17.17 -0.75 6.12
N CYS A 138 -15.90 -0.49 6.50
CA CYS A 138 -15.53 -0.27 7.89
C CYS A 138 -16.24 0.95 8.48
N ALA A 139 -16.25 2.08 7.76
CA ALA A 139 -16.97 3.28 8.18
C ALA A 139 -18.48 3.02 8.31
N GLU A 140 -19.11 2.35 7.36
CA GLU A 140 -20.53 1.97 7.44
C GLU A 140 -20.84 1.09 8.66
N ILE A 141 -19.97 0.10 8.96
CA ILE A 141 -20.17 -0.78 10.11
C ILE A 141 -20.06 -0.01 11.42
N SER A 142 -19.12 0.95 11.52
CA SER A 142 -18.95 1.77 12.72
C SER A 142 -20.20 2.59 13.05
N GLU A 143 -20.93 3.07 12.05
CA GLU A 143 -22.14 3.87 12.15
C GLU A 143 -23.43 3.05 12.39
N ARG A 144 -23.39 1.71 12.25
CA ARG A 144 -24.57 0.86 12.42
C ARG A 144 -25.05 0.84 13.87
N ASP A 145 -26.39 0.90 14.06
CA ASP A 145 -27.05 0.70 15.35
C ASP A 145 -27.17 -0.80 15.69
N ILE A 146 -26.04 -1.41 15.97
CA ILE A 146 -25.91 -2.80 16.41
C ILE A 146 -24.91 -2.88 17.56
N THR A 147 -24.93 -3.98 18.30
CA THR A 147 -23.98 -4.17 19.41
C THR A 147 -22.52 -4.23 18.94
N THR A 148 -21.59 -3.89 19.84
CA THR A 148 -20.14 -4.01 19.57
C THR A 148 -19.75 -5.42 19.15
N ALA A 149 -20.31 -6.45 19.77
CA ALA A 149 -20.06 -7.85 19.40
C ALA A 149 -20.48 -8.14 17.97
N GLU A 150 -21.64 -7.65 17.53
CA GLU A 150 -22.13 -7.80 16.15
C GLU A 150 -21.25 -7.00 15.18
N LYS A 151 -20.84 -5.77 15.51
CA LYS A 151 -19.88 -4.99 14.71
C LYS A 151 -18.59 -5.77 14.49
N PHE A 152 -18.05 -6.36 15.58
CA PHE A 152 -16.83 -7.15 15.52
C PHE A 152 -16.95 -8.38 14.59
N GLU A 153 -18.03 -9.14 14.68
CA GLU A 153 -18.25 -10.30 13.79
C GLU A 153 -18.31 -9.86 12.32
N VAL A 154 -19.02 -8.77 12.03
CA VAL A 154 -19.17 -8.25 10.66
C VAL A 154 -17.83 -7.75 10.12
N ILE A 155 -17.02 -7.00 10.91
CA ILE A 155 -15.72 -6.48 10.47
C ILE A 155 -14.71 -7.60 10.22
N VAL A 156 -14.69 -8.64 11.05
CA VAL A 156 -13.80 -9.80 10.87
C VAL A 156 -14.14 -10.54 9.57
N GLU A 157 -15.43 -10.75 9.27
CA GLU A 157 -15.83 -11.37 8.01
C GLU A 157 -15.58 -10.45 6.80
N ALA A 158 -15.80 -9.13 6.93
CA ALA A 158 -15.47 -8.15 5.89
C ALA A 158 -13.97 -8.16 5.57
N ARG A 159 -13.11 -8.19 6.60
CA ARG A 159 -11.66 -8.28 6.43
C ARG A 159 -11.22 -9.59 5.76
N LYS A 160 -11.84 -10.70 6.12
CA LYS A 160 -11.57 -11.98 5.48
C LYS A 160 -11.96 -11.95 3.99
N ASN A 161 -13.11 -11.40 3.64
CA ASN A 161 -13.56 -11.24 2.27
C ASN A 161 -12.67 -10.30 1.47
N TYR A 162 -12.26 -9.17 2.07
CA TYR A 162 -11.29 -8.23 1.52
C TYR A 162 -9.98 -8.93 1.15
N LYS A 163 -9.40 -9.67 2.09
CA LYS A 163 -8.17 -10.44 1.93
C LYS A 163 -8.27 -11.48 0.81
N GLU A 164 -9.31 -12.29 0.79
CA GLU A 164 -9.52 -13.32 -0.24
C GLU A 164 -9.77 -12.70 -1.62
N THR A 165 -10.46 -11.57 -1.70
CA THR A 165 -10.69 -10.85 -2.96
C THR A 165 -9.37 -10.34 -3.54
N LEU A 166 -8.53 -9.68 -2.74
CA LEU A 166 -7.20 -9.24 -3.17
C LEU A 166 -6.32 -10.41 -3.62
N LYS A 167 -6.31 -11.49 -2.85
CA LYS A 167 -5.57 -12.70 -3.18
C LYS A 167 -5.98 -13.27 -4.54
N ASN A 168 -7.27 -13.44 -4.78
CA ASN A 168 -7.79 -13.99 -6.03
C ASN A 168 -7.52 -13.07 -7.23
N LEU A 169 -7.53 -11.77 -7.02
CA LEU A 169 -7.21 -10.77 -8.04
C LEU A 169 -5.73 -10.83 -8.45
N ILE A 170 -4.83 -10.97 -7.49
CA ILE A 170 -3.37 -10.90 -7.71
C ILE A 170 -2.78 -12.26 -8.13
N LEU A 171 -3.29 -13.37 -7.61
CA LEU A 171 -2.73 -14.71 -7.77
C LEU A 171 -2.42 -15.11 -9.22
N PRO A 172 -3.27 -14.82 -10.23
CA PRO A 172 -2.98 -15.13 -11.63
C PRO A 172 -1.72 -14.46 -12.19
N TYR A 173 -1.26 -13.37 -11.55
CA TYR A 173 -0.16 -12.52 -12.00
C TYR A 173 1.06 -12.58 -11.09
N VAL A 174 1.05 -13.44 -10.07
CA VAL A 174 2.03 -13.46 -8.96
C VAL A 174 3.50 -13.60 -9.40
N ALA A 175 3.75 -14.16 -10.59
CA ALA A 175 5.10 -14.26 -11.16
C ALA A 175 5.63 -12.92 -11.72
N THR A 176 4.80 -11.87 -11.81
CA THR A 176 5.19 -10.57 -12.36
C THR A 176 5.67 -9.62 -11.28
N GLN A 177 6.59 -8.72 -11.62
CA GLN A 177 7.10 -7.70 -10.70
C GLN A 177 5.99 -6.80 -10.11
N PRO A 178 5.01 -6.29 -10.89
CA PRO A 178 3.92 -5.48 -10.33
C PRO A 178 3.07 -6.25 -9.32
N ALA A 179 2.68 -7.49 -9.61
CA ALA A 179 1.89 -8.30 -8.68
C ALA A 179 2.64 -8.55 -7.37
N GLN A 180 3.94 -8.84 -7.43
CA GLN A 180 4.77 -9.01 -6.24
C GLN A 180 4.85 -7.71 -5.41
N LYS A 181 4.85 -6.54 -6.07
CA LYS A 181 4.79 -5.26 -5.37
C LYS A 181 3.44 -5.08 -4.68
N LEU A 182 2.32 -5.33 -5.37
CA LEU A 182 0.98 -5.26 -4.75
C LEU A 182 0.84 -6.21 -3.55
N VAL A 183 1.37 -7.44 -3.64
CA VAL A 183 1.40 -8.36 -2.49
C VAL A 183 2.20 -7.76 -1.33
N LYS A 184 3.36 -7.15 -1.60
CA LYS A 184 4.18 -6.51 -0.55
C LYS A 184 3.46 -5.37 0.13
N ASP A 185 2.65 -4.60 -0.59
CA ASP A 185 1.88 -3.49 -0.03
C ASP A 185 0.79 -3.99 0.94
N VAL A 186 0.18 -5.15 0.67
CA VAL A 186 -0.86 -5.76 1.51
C VAL A 186 -0.40 -7.00 2.28
N LYS A 187 0.91 -7.27 2.36
CA LYS A 187 1.45 -8.46 3.04
C LYS A 187 1.00 -8.59 4.50
N HIS A 188 0.67 -7.47 5.15
CA HIS A 188 0.17 -7.41 6.52
C HIS A 188 -1.17 -8.13 6.72
N LEU A 189 -1.90 -8.44 5.64
CA LEU A 189 -3.15 -9.19 5.68
C LEU A 189 -2.94 -10.71 5.76
N TYR A 190 -1.75 -11.22 5.42
CA TYR A 190 -1.51 -12.64 5.17
C TYR A 190 -0.57 -13.27 6.20
N SER A 191 -0.77 -14.56 6.47
CA SER A 191 0.16 -15.37 7.23
C SER A 191 1.43 -15.70 6.41
N ASN A 192 2.47 -16.20 7.06
CA ASN A 192 3.69 -16.60 6.36
C ASN A 192 3.46 -17.75 5.37
N GLU A 193 2.54 -18.67 5.66
CA GLU A 193 2.16 -19.78 4.78
C GLU A 193 1.45 -19.25 3.51
N GLU A 194 0.56 -18.27 3.67
CA GLU A 194 -0.12 -17.64 2.55
C GLU A 194 0.83 -16.81 1.70
N LEU A 195 1.76 -16.07 2.33
CA LEU A 195 2.78 -15.30 1.62
C LEU A 195 3.73 -16.19 0.82
N ALA A 196 4.02 -17.40 1.30
CA ALA A 196 4.84 -18.36 0.55
C ALA A 196 4.21 -18.76 -0.81
N VAL A 197 2.88 -18.68 -0.92
CA VAL A 197 2.16 -18.89 -2.20
C VAL A 197 2.13 -17.63 -3.06
N LEU A 198 1.94 -16.46 -2.43
CA LEU A 198 1.79 -15.17 -3.11
C LEU A 198 3.14 -14.54 -3.49
N LEU A 199 4.21 -14.89 -2.80
CA LEU A 199 5.58 -14.46 -3.09
C LEU A 199 6.44 -15.73 -3.23
N PRO A 200 6.32 -16.47 -4.35
CA PRO A 200 7.19 -17.63 -4.58
C PRO A 200 8.64 -17.18 -4.49
N ALA A 201 9.44 -17.96 -3.79
CA ALA A 201 10.83 -17.63 -3.51
C ALA A 201 11.51 -17.13 -4.78
N ASP A 202 12.01 -15.92 -4.73
CA ASP A 202 12.83 -15.35 -5.80
C ASP A 202 14.07 -16.24 -5.95
N THR A 203 14.10 -17.06 -6.99
CA THR A 203 15.21 -17.95 -7.28
C THR A 203 16.48 -17.20 -7.64
N THR A 204 16.39 -15.87 -7.84
CA THR A 204 17.51 -14.96 -8.08
C THR A 204 17.95 -14.20 -6.83
N ALA A 205 17.11 -14.08 -5.80
CA ALA A 205 17.52 -13.60 -4.51
C ALA A 205 18.41 -14.69 -3.87
N LYS A 206 19.72 -14.53 -4.00
CA LYS A 206 20.68 -15.18 -3.09
C LYS A 206 20.03 -15.22 -1.73
N ALA A 207 19.73 -16.44 -1.23
CA ALA A 207 19.07 -16.66 0.05
C ALA A 207 19.55 -15.60 1.04
N ARG A 208 18.78 -14.53 1.22
CA ARG A 208 18.87 -13.72 2.40
C ARG A 208 18.53 -14.72 3.47
N SER A 209 19.55 -15.07 4.24
CA SER A 209 19.41 -15.94 5.36
C SER A 209 18.07 -15.64 6.02
N ILE A 210 17.26 -16.68 6.18
CA ILE A 210 15.98 -16.61 6.88
C ILE A 210 16.34 -16.41 8.36
N GLU A 211 16.97 -15.27 8.68
CA GLU A 211 17.40 -15.00 10.05
C GLU A 211 16.26 -14.45 10.90
N GLN A 212 15.21 -13.89 10.28
CA GLN A 212 14.00 -13.52 11.04
C GLN A 212 12.76 -13.58 10.14
N PRO A 213 11.77 -14.42 10.42
CA PRO A 213 10.51 -14.44 9.68
C PRO A 213 9.77 -13.10 9.85
N TYR A 214 9.09 -12.67 8.79
CA TYR A 214 8.16 -11.55 8.85
C TYR A 214 7.19 -11.74 10.03
N MET A 215 7.02 -10.68 10.84
CA MET A 215 6.13 -10.69 12.00
C MET A 215 4.67 -10.52 11.54
N ALA A 216 4.11 -11.60 11.00
CA ALA A 216 2.74 -11.64 10.49
C ALA A 216 1.70 -11.61 11.62
N VAL A 217 0.45 -11.37 11.26
CA VAL A 217 -0.69 -11.58 12.17
C VAL A 217 -0.63 -13.01 12.73
N GLY A 218 -0.79 -13.14 14.05
CA GLY A 218 -0.64 -14.39 14.79
C GLY A 218 0.76 -14.67 15.31
N SER A 219 1.80 -13.94 14.86
CA SER A 219 3.14 -13.99 15.46
C SER A 219 3.16 -13.24 16.80
N TYR A 220 4.18 -13.51 17.63
CA TYR A 220 4.37 -12.83 18.90
C TYR A 220 5.51 -11.83 18.82
N LEU A 221 5.35 -10.69 19.53
CA LEU A 221 6.45 -9.76 19.74
C LEU A 221 7.59 -10.50 20.43
N SER A 222 8.81 -10.20 20.04
CA SER A 222 9.97 -10.47 20.86
C SER A 222 10.10 -9.40 21.94
N ASP A 223 10.87 -9.72 22.96
CA ASP A 223 11.12 -8.79 24.07
C ASP A 223 12.10 -7.70 23.65
N GLU A 224 11.55 -6.67 23.00
CA GLU A 224 12.28 -5.52 22.48
C GLU A 224 12.50 -4.49 23.58
N ALA A 225 13.60 -3.74 23.43
CA ALA A 225 13.91 -2.62 24.32
C ALA A 225 14.40 -1.42 23.52
N THR A 226 13.79 -0.25 23.77
CA THR A 226 14.08 0.98 23.02
C THR A 226 14.11 2.17 23.98
N PRO A 227 15.02 3.16 23.80
CA PRO A 227 15.07 4.35 24.63
C PRO A 227 13.79 5.20 24.49
N ASN A 228 13.31 5.76 25.62
CA ASN A 228 12.25 6.75 25.65
C ASN A 228 12.77 8.18 25.43
N ALA A 229 11.89 9.16 25.48
CA ALA A 229 12.23 10.57 25.34
C ALA A 229 13.17 11.09 26.45
N ALA A 230 13.20 10.49 27.63
CA ALA A 230 14.12 10.82 28.73
C ALA A 230 15.48 10.13 28.59
N GLY A 231 15.60 9.12 27.72
CA GLY A 231 16.81 8.32 27.51
C GLY A 231 16.82 6.99 28.30
N ASP A 232 15.75 6.68 29.04
CA ASP A 232 15.62 5.42 29.73
C ASP A 232 15.24 4.29 28.75
N THR A 233 15.86 3.14 28.91
CA THR A 233 15.53 1.97 28.09
C THR A 233 14.25 1.31 28.59
N ILE A 234 13.24 1.26 27.73
CA ILE A 234 11.93 0.65 28.01
C ILE A 234 11.81 -0.67 27.30
N ARG A 235 11.48 -1.73 28.03
CA ARG A 235 11.13 -3.04 27.46
C ARG A 235 9.65 -3.01 27.04
N TRP A 236 9.39 -3.37 25.80
CA TRP A 236 8.03 -3.28 25.25
C TRP A 236 7.05 -4.19 26.01
N MET A 237 7.49 -5.40 26.36
CA MET A 237 6.65 -6.35 27.10
C MET A 237 6.30 -5.88 28.53
N ASP A 238 7.09 -4.96 29.13
CA ASP A 238 6.73 -4.35 30.41
C ASP A 238 5.49 -3.46 30.31
N ILE A 239 5.19 -2.95 29.11
CA ILE A 239 3.97 -2.19 28.81
C ILE A 239 2.88 -3.14 28.33
N VAL A 240 3.16 -3.93 27.29
CA VAL A 240 2.21 -4.82 26.61
C VAL A 240 1.51 -5.77 27.59
N SER A 241 2.25 -6.38 28.51
CA SER A 241 1.70 -7.34 29.48
C SER A 241 0.73 -6.74 30.52
N ASN A 242 0.70 -5.42 30.63
CA ASN A 242 -0.16 -4.71 31.57
C ASN A 242 -1.47 -4.19 30.95
N HIS A 243 -1.66 -4.35 29.62
CA HIS A 243 -2.83 -3.87 28.91
C HIS A 243 -3.50 -4.98 28.11
N ASP A 244 -4.83 -4.96 27.97
CA ASP A 244 -5.53 -5.95 27.14
C ASP A 244 -5.10 -5.85 25.68
N TYR A 245 -4.93 -4.59 25.20
CA TYR A 245 -4.45 -4.28 23.87
C TYR A 245 -3.38 -3.19 23.90
N THR A 246 -2.35 -3.34 23.08
CA THR A 246 -1.35 -2.29 22.84
C THR A 246 -1.22 -2.05 21.35
N LEU A 247 -1.32 -0.78 20.94
CA LEU A 247 -1.05 -0.36 19.57
C LEU A 247 0.42 0.05 19.44
N ILE A 248 1.17 -0.66 18.63
CA ILE A 248 2.53 -0.25 18.24
C ILE A 248 2.39 0.63 17.00
N ASP A 249 2.74 1.91 17.10
CA ASP A 249 2.62 2.92 16.02
C ASP A 249 4.00 3.36 15.54
N PHE A 250 4.35 3.05 14.30
CA PHE A 250 5.56 3.51 13.63
C PHE A 250 5.29 4.82 12.91
N TRP A 251 5.96 5.88 13.34
CA TRP A 251 5.72 7.24 12.86
C TRP A 251 7.00 8.07 12.76
N ALA A 252 6.93 9.34 12.34
CA ALA A 252 8.02 10.30 12.43
C ALA A 252 7.49 11.73 12.37
N SER A 253 8.24 12.70 12.92
CA SER A 253 7.90 14.12 12.89
C SER A 253 7.78 14.71 11.47
N TRP A 254 8.53 14.16 10.52
CA TRP A 254 8.52 14.54 9.10
C TRP A 254 7.46 13.80 8.26
N CYS A 255 6.73 12.85 8.84
CA CYS A 255 5.72 12.05 8.14
C CYS A 255 4.37 12.78 8.11
N GLY A 256 4.06 13.43 7.01
CA GLY A 256 2.80 14.15 6.82
C GLY A 256 1.54 13.29 7.04
N PRO A 257 1.42 12.09 6.46
CA PRO A 257 0.32 11.17 6.74
C PRO A 257 0.20 10.81 8.22
N CYS A 258 1.33 10.56 8.92
CA CYS A 258 1.33 10.27 10.36
C CYS A 258 0.73 11.45 11.16
N MET A 259 1.11 12.68 10.79
CA MET A 259 0.58 13.88 11.44
C MET A 259 -0.92 14.03 11.25
N ARG A 260 -1.47 13.56 10.13
CA ARG A 260 -2.92 13.58 9.87
C ARG A 260 -3.70 12.52 10.63
N SER A 261 -3.09 11.37 10.93
CA SER A 261 -3.74 10.30 11.71
C SER A 261 -3.71 10.53 13.24
N MET A 262 -2.80 11.38 13.74
CA MET A 262 -2.66 11.64 15.19
C MET A 262 -3.95 12.10 15.89
N PRO A 263 -4.79 13.00 15.33
CA PRO A 263 -6.04 13.38 15.99
C PRO A 263 -6.94 12.19 16.30
N GLY A 264 -7.16 11.28 15.34
CA GLY A 264 -7.96 10.08 15.56
C GLY A 264 -7.35 9.13 16.60
N LEU A 265 -6.01 8.96 16.61
CA LEU A 265 -5.35 8.17 17.66
C LEU A 265 -5.51 8.80 19.05
N LYS A 266 -5.49 10.15 19.15
CA LYS A 266 -5.76 10.87 20.42
C LYS A 266 -7.19 10.65 20.92
N GLU A 267 -8.16 10.63 20.02
CA GLU A 267 -9.56 10.34 20.35
C GLU A 267 -9.71 8.94 20.92
N LEU A 268 -9.19 7.92 20.21
CA LEU A 268 -9.20 6.52 20.67
C LEU A 268 -8.45 6.33 21.99
N TYR A 269 -7.32 7.01 22.15
CA TYR A 269 -6.56 6.94 23.40
C TYR A 269 -7.31 7.57 24.55
N ALA A 270 -7.98 8.70 24.35
CA ALA A 270 -8.79 9.36 25.37
C ALA A 270 -9.99 8.50 25.80
N GLU A 271 -10.57 7.73 24.89
CA GLU A 271 -11.72 6.87 25.15
C GLU A 271 -11.34 5.53 25.81
N HIS A 272 -10.23 4.92 25.42
CA HIS A 272 -9.90 3.53 25.76
C HIS A 272 -8.66 3.37 26.65
N SER A 273 -7.85 4.42 26.89
CA SER A 273 -6.59 4.29 27.64
C SER A 273 -6.81 3.83 29.11
N GLY A 274 -5.77 3.20 29.67
CA GLY A 274 -5.78 2.60 31.01
C GLY A 274 -5.41 1.12 30.94
N GLU A 275 -5.96 0.28 31.81
CA GLU A 275 -5.68 -1.16 31.81
C GLU A 275 -6.11 -1.86 30.51
N HIS A 276 -7.05 -1.29 29.77
CA HIS A 276 -7.57 -1.86 28.55
C HIS A 276 -6.68 -1.57 27.34
N PHE A 277 -6.18 -0.35 27.17
CA PHE A 277 -5.49 0.08 25.96
C PHE A 277 -4.32 1.01 26.23
N GLU A 278 -3.19 0.76 25.53
CA GLU A 278 -2.03 1.64 25.52
C GLU A 278 -1.47 1.78 24.07
N ILE A 279 -0.73 2.87 23.82
CA ILE A 279 -0.01 3.08 22.57
C ILE A 279 1.49 3.17 22.85
N ILE A 280 2.30 2.46 22.05
CA ILE A 280 3.74 2.63 21.99
C ILE A 280 4.10 3.27 20.65
N GLY A 281 4.48 4.55 20.64
CA GLY A 281 4.95 5.23 19.45
C GLY A 281 6.44 4.96 19.21
N ILE A 282 6.79 4.38 18.06
CA ILE A 282 8.15 4.13 17.61
C ILE A 282 8.51 5.15 16.55
N SER A 283 9.34 6.13 16.90
CA SER A 283 9.70 7.18 15.96
C SER A 283 10.91 6.79 15.09
N LEU A 284 10.75 7.03 13.79
CA LEU A 284 11.82 6.93 12.78
C LEU A 284 12.55 8.28 12.59
N ASP A 285 12.51 9.17 13.55
CA ASP A 285 13.29 10.39 13.49
C ASP A 285 14.80 10.10 13.64
N ASN A 286 15.62 10.95 13.05
CA ASN A 286 17.09 10.99 13.25
C ASN A 286 17.56 12.30 13.89
N ASN A 287 16.62 13.12 14.32
CA ASN A 287 16.88 14.36 15.02
C ASN A 287 16.02 14.45 16.28
N ARG A 288 16.66 14.43 17.44
CA ARG A 288 16.01 14.41 18.74
C ARG A 288 15.14 15.63 19.00
N GLU A 289 15.59 16.81 18.59
CA GLU A 289 14.87 18.06 18.82
C GLU A 289 13.55 18.10 18.04
N ARG A 290 13.59 17.67 16.76
CA ARG A 290 12.38 17.56 15.92
C ARG A 290 11.40 16.54 16.49
N TRP A 291 11.88 15.38 16.91
CA TRP A 291 11.08 14.34 17.53
C TRP A 291 10.39 14.87 18.80
N LEU A 292 11.15 15.45 19.75
CA LEU A 292 10.57 16.00 20.99
C LEU A 292 9.64 17.16 20.70
N GLY A 293 9.95 18.06 19.78
CA GLY A 293 9.07 19.13 19.36
C GLY A 293 7.76 18.65 18.75
N ALA A 294 7.79 17.53 18.02
CA ALA A 294 6.56 16.90 17.50
C ALA A 294 5.72 16.28 18.62
N ILE A 295 6.34 15.57 19.57
CA ILE A 295 5.65 15.03 20.75
C ILE A 295 4.92 16.15 21.50
N GLU A 296 5.61 17.26 21.79
CA GLU A 296 5.06 18.41 22.52
C GLU A 296 3.96 19.10 21.70
N SER A 297 4.23 19.46 20.45
CA SER A 297 3.28 20.21 19.61
C SER A 297 2.01 19.44 19.25
N LYS A 298 2.07 18.10 19.21
CA LYS A 298 0.93 17.21 19.00
C LYS A 298 0.32 16.70 20.31
N GLU A 299 0.92 17.04 21.45
CA GLU A 299 0.46 16.60 22.77
C GLU A 299 0.33 15.08 22.85
N LEU A 300 1.35 14.34 22.39
CA LEU A 300 1.35 12.88 22.41
C LEU A 300 1.65 12.39 23.83
N VAL A 301 0.62 11.91 24.52
CA VAL A 301 0.67 11.58 25.96
C VAL A 301 1.08 10.13 26.23
N TRP A 302 1.04 9.26 25.22
CA TRP A 302 1.45 7.86 25.33
C TRP A 302 2.97 7.69 25.18
N VAL A 303 3.46 6.49 25.44
CA VAL A 303 4.89 6.17 25.44
C VAL A 303 5.50 6.42 24.07
N GLN A 304 6.62 7.17 24.05
CA GLN A 304 7.35 7.52 22.83
C GLN A 304 8.77 6.99 22.91
N LEU A 305 9.15 6.16 21.94
CA LEU A 305 10.42 5.45 21.87
C LEU A 305 11.14 5.74 20.53
N SER A 306 12.47 5.84 20.55
CA SER A 306 13.27 5.97 19.32
C SER A 306 14.76 5.71 19.60
N ASN A 307 15.44 5.02 18.68
CA ASN A 307 16.92 4.98 18.64
C ASN A 307 17.50 6.12 17.78
N LEU A 308 16.67 6.99 17.19
CA LEU A 308 17.06 8.08 16.29
C LEU A 308 17.86 7.62 15.07
N MET A 309 17.51 6.46 14.52
CA MET A 309 18.26 5.81 13.44
C MET A 309 17.56 5.87 12.08
N PHE A 310 16.48 6.66 11.94
CA PHE A 310 15.73 6.79 10.69
C PHE A 310 15.22 5.41 10.21
N TRP A 311 15.39 5.08 8.93
CA TRP A 311 15.02 3.75 8.40
C TRP A 311 15.99 2.63 8.82
N ASP A 312 17.09 2.96 9.50
CA ASP A 312 18.00 1.99 10.12
C ASP A 312 17.56 1.55 11.52
N GLU A 313 16.44 2.10 12.02
CA GLU A 313 15.80 1.68 13.26
C GLU A 313 15.68 0.13 13.28
N PRO A 314 16.23 -0.57 14.29
CA PRO A 314 16.23 -2.03 14.33
C PRO A 314 14.83 -2.64 14.20
N MET A 315 13.82 -1.99 14.80
CA MET A 315 12.43 -2.44 14.76
C MET A 315 11.82 -2.34 13.36
N VAL A 316 12.18 -1.31 12.58
CA VAL A 316 11.76 -1.17 11.19
C VAL A 316 12.21 -2.36 10.34
N LYS A 317 13.46 -2.79 10.53
CA LYS A 317 14.02 -3.96 9.83
C LYS A 317 13.38 -5.26 10.31
N ARG A 318 13.23 -5.40 11.62
CA ARG A 318 12.69 -6.60 12.25
C ARG A 318 11.23 -6.85 11.91
N PHE A 319 10.41 -5.80 11.97
CA PHE A 319 8.99 -5.88 11.62
C PHE A 319 8.71 -5.67 10.14
N GLU A 320 9.78 -5.51 9.33
CA GLU A 320 9.71 -5.24 7.90
C GLU A 320 8.72 -4.12 7.56
N ILE A 321 8.88 -2.97 8.24
CA ILE A 321 8.03 -1.80 8.05
C ILE A 321 8.41 -1.12 6.71
N PRO A 322 7.54 -1.17 5.69
CA PRO A 322 7.89 -0.66 4.36
C PRO A 322 7.64 0.83 4.19
N TYR A 323 6.77 1.39 5.01
CA TYR A 323 6.33 2.80 5.02
C TYR A 323 5.79 3.17 6.39
N ILE A 324 5.60 4.46 6.62
CA ILE A 324 4.91 5.02 7.78
C ILE A 324 3.77 5.96 7.31
N PRO A 325 2.63 6.05 8.05
CA PRO A 325 2.34 5.32 9.27
C PRO A 325 2.19 3.81 9.06
N SER A 326 2.63 3.01 10.02
CA SER A 326 2.40 1.57 10.09
C SER A 326 2.07 1.20 11.52
N THR A 327 1.03 0.42 11.73
CA THR A 327 0.55 0.07 13.06
C THR A 327 0.38 -1.43 13.26
N MET A 328 0.46 -1.89 14.50
CA MET A 328 0.16 -3.27 14.91
C MET A 328 -0.60 -3.23 16.23
N LEU A 329 -1.78 -3.84 16.28
CA LEU A 329 -2.48 -4.11 17.53
C LEU A 329 -2.02 -5.46 18.06
N VAL A 330 -1.59 -5.50 19.30
CA VAL A 330 -1.17 -6.73 19.97
C VAL A 330 -1.99 -6.96 21.23
N ASP A 331 -2.16 -8.23 21.62
CA ASP A 331 -2.77 -8.58 22.89
C ASP A 331 -1.74 -8.57 24.04
N ARG A 332 -2.21 -8.87 25.24
CA ARG A 332 -1.42 -8.90 26.48
C ARG A 332 -0.24 -9.87 26.44
N GLU A 333 -0.33 -10.93 25.67
CA GLU A 333 0.73 -11.89 25.42
C GLU A 333 1.73 -11.44 24.35
N GLY A 334 1.50 -10.28 23.74
CA GLY A 334 2.29 -9.73 22.63
C GLY A 334 2.00 -10.38 21.28
N LYS A 335 0.87 -11.10 21.13
CA LYS A 335 0.45 -11.66 19.86
C LYS A 335 -0.11 -10.58 18.95
N ILE A 336 0.39 -10.49 17.73
CA ILE A 336 -0.12 -9.53 16.73
C ILE A 336 -1.51 -9.99 16.28
N ILE A 337 -2.53 -9.20 16.63
CA ILE A 337 -3.93 -9.45 16.29
C ILE A 337 -4.25 -8.93 14.90
N ILE A 338 -3.80 -7.71 14.59
CA ILE A 338 -4.08 -7.03 13.33
C ILE A 338 -2.95 -6.06 13.00
N ARG A 339 -2.67 -5.88 11.72
CA ARG A 339 -1.71 -4.89 11.22
C ARG A 339 -2.42 -3.87 10.34
N ASN A 340 -2.02 -2.61 10.49
CA ASN A 340 -2.58 -1.46 9.77
C ASN A 340 -4.12 -1.47 9.75
N PRO A 341 -4.80 -1.60 10.93
CA PRO A 341 -6.23 -1.33 10.98
C PRO A 341 -6.47 0.13 10.60
N ASN A 342 -7.55 0.40 9.88
CA ASN A 342 -8.02 1.77 9.79
C ASN A 342 -8.67 2.20 11.12
N HIS A 343 -9.00 3.49 11.25
CA HIS A 343 -9.51 4.05 12.50
C HIS A 343 -10.78 3.34 13.00
N ASP A 344 -11.77 3.15 12.11
CA ASP A 344 -13.05 2.54 12.47
C ASP A 344 -12.88 1.08 12.89
N GLU A 345 -12.04 0.35 12.17
CA GLU A 345 -11.69 -1.02 12.51
C GLU A 345 -11.02 -1.11 13.89
N LEU A 346 -10.04 -0.22 14.17
CA LEU A 346 -9.37 -0.17 15.47
C LEU A 346 -10.36 0.15 16.61
N ALA A 347 -11.26 1.13 16.42
CA ALA A 347 -12.30 1.47 17.36
C ALA A 347 -13.20 0.27 17.70
N ILE A 348 -13.59 -0.53 16.70
CA ILE A 348 -14.40 -1.75 16.88
C ILE A 348 -13.62 -2.82 17.68
N TYR A 349 -12.32 -2.97 17.44
CA TYR A 349 -11.50 -3.89 18.23
C TYR A 349 -11.38 -3.46 19.69
N LEU A 350 -11.21 -2.17 19.96
CA LEU A 350 -11.04 -1.61 21.30
C LEU A 350 -12.34 -1.56 22.10
N ALA A 351 -13.48 -1.44 21.45
CA ALA A 351 -14.79 -1.44 22.12
C ALA A 351 -15.25 -2.85 22.59
N ARG A 352 -14.47 -3.88 22.31
CA ARG A 352 -14.76 -5.27 22.69
C ARG A 352 -14.38 -5.55 24.14
#